data_b0a191cf102adc1688a92d1a28a6013c
#
_entry.id   b0a191cf102adc1688a92d1a28a6013c
#
_cell.length_a   1.000
_cell.length_b   1.000
_cell.length_c   1.000
_cell.angle_alpha   90.00
_cell.angle_beta   90.00
_cell.angle_gamma   90.00
#
_symmetry.space_group_name_H-M   'P 1'
#
loop_
_entity.id
_entity.type
_entity.pdbx_description
1 polymer ?
#
loop_
_entity_poly.entity_id
_entity_poly.type
_entity_poly.pdbx_seq_one_letter_code
_entity_poly.pdbx_strand_id
1 'polypeptide(L)'
;MASKLKGLKARNFVSLLKGRQERFEGASTQLSPISDQSMVIARALHPKRQYLKVAEVKDMSADCKSFTLVPDPEKGTTQLAYFGAGKYLTVFETINGMPVTRAYSISSSPKDSLEGKYVLTIKLVDGGLMSKYIFERIDKAPA
;
A
#
# COMPACT_ATOMS: atom_id res chain seq x y z
N MET A 1 -46.53 3.22 -14.50
CA MET A 1 -45.22 3.90 -14.57
C MET A 1 -44.23 3.33 -15.60
N ALA A 2 -44.71 2.83 -16.72
CA ALA A 2 -43.87 2.14 -17.74
C ALA A 2 -43.60 2.96 -19.03
N SER A 3 -43.91 4.25 -19.07
CA SER A 3 -43.89 5.03 -20.32
C SER A 3 -42.70 5.98 -20.49
N LYS A 4 -41.76 6.09 -19.53
CA LYS A 4 -40.62 7.03 -19.62
C LYS A 4 -39.32 6.41 -20.17
N LEU A 5 -39.26 5.12 -20.43
CA LEU A 5 -38.06 4.47 -20.98
C LEU A 5 -38.07 4.33 -22.52
N LYS A 6 -39.12 4.74 -23.22
CA LYS A 6 -39.20 4.68 -24.67
C LYS A 6 -38.41 5.70 -25.47
N GLY A 7 -37.64 6.60 -24.82
CA GLY A 7 -36.91 7.69 -25.47
C GLY A 7 -35.41 7.49 -25.62
N LEU A 8 -34.81 6.49 -25.01
CA LEU A 8 -33.40 6.19 -25.19
C LEU A 8 -33.16 5.37 -26.44
N LYS A 9 -33.11 6.04 -27.59
CA LYS A 9 -32.76 5.43 -28.87
C LYS A 9 -31.29 4.96 -28.80
N ALA A 10 -31.03 3.73 -29.27
CA ALA A 10 -29.68 3.18 -29.40
C ALA A 10 -28.70 4.13 -30.12
N ARG A 11 -29.19 5.02 -30.97
CA ARG A 11 -28.42 6.12 -31.61
C ARG A 11 -27.75 7.04 -30.62
N ASN A 12 -28.37 7.36 -29.49
CA ASN A 12 -27.77 8.28 -28.50
C ASN A 12 -26.64 7.60 -27.75
N PHE A 13 -26.73 6.28 -27.52
CA PHE A 13 -25.68 5.53 -26.90
C PHE A 13 -24.43 5.40 -27.80
N VAL A 14 -24.62 5.15 -29.09
CA VAL A 14 -23.54 5.06 -30.08
C VAL A 14 -22.84 6.42 -30.25
N SER A 15 -23.60 7.55 -30.26
CA SER A 15 -22.98 8.88 -30.34
C SER A 15 -22.19 9.24 -29.09
N LEU A 16 -22.64 8.82 -27.90
CA LEU A 16 -21.90 8.98 -26.64
C LEU A 16 -20.60 8.17 -26.64
N LEU A 17 -20.63 6.95 -27.17
CA LEU A 17 -19.44 6.11 -27.29
C LEU A 17 -18.41 6.73 -28.26
N LYS A 18 -18.87 7.21 -29.42
CA LYS A 18 -18.00 7.91 -30.39
C LYS A 18 -17.38 9.16 -29.79
N GLY A 19 -18.14 10.02 -29.16
CA GLY A 19 -17.63 11.23 -28.51
C GLY A 19 -16.71 10.96 -27.32
N ARG A 20 -16.81 9.77 -26.68
CA ARG A 20 -15.88 9.32 -25.67
C ARG A 20 -14.57 8.81 -26.29
N GLN A 21 -14.66 8.08 -27.39
CA GLN A 21 -13.51 7.58 -28.13
C GLN A 21 -12.71 8.73 -28.73
N GLU A 22 -13.34 9.69 -29.39
CA GLU A 22 -12.69 10.91 -29.92
C GLU A 22 -11.98 11.71 -28.85
N ARG A 23 -12.56 11.84 -27.63
CA ARG A 23 -11.89 12.48 -26.49
C ARG A 23 -10.70 11.68 -25.97
N PHE A 24 -10.77 10.36 -26.04
CA PHE A 24 -9.67 9.48 -25.65
C PHE A 24 -8.51 9.53 -26.65
N GLU A 25 -8.83 9.51 -27.95
CA GLU A 25 -7.84 9.59 -29.05
C GLU A 25 -7.21 11.01 -29.16
N GLY A 26 -7.97 12.04 -28.84
CA GLY A 26 -7.49 13.43 -28.78
C GLY A 26 -6.81 13.82 -27.47
N ALA A 27 -6.83 12.94 -26.45
CA ALA A 27 -6.17 13.23 -25.18
C ALA A 27 -4.66 13.18 -25.36
N SER A 28 -3.98 14.24 -24.95
CA SER A 28 -2.52 14.27 -24.94
C SER A 28 -1.98 13.17 -24.03
N THR A 29 -1.13 12.32 -24.56
CA THR A 29 -0.37 11.32 -23.78
C THR A 29 0.81 11.96 -23.04
N GLN A 30 1.10 13.22 -23.30
CA GLN A 30 2.10 13.96 -22.56
C GLN A 30 1.55 14.34 -21.19
N LEU A 31 2.24 13.92 -20.15
CA LEU A 31 1.99 14.39 -18.81
C LEU A 31 2.10 15.93 -18.80
N SER A 32 1.11 16.61 -18.27
CA SER A 32 1.17 18.05 -18.07
C SER A 32 2.50 18.42 -17.41
N PRO A 33 3.25 19.38 -17.95
CA PRO A 33 4.49 19.85 -17.32
C PRO A 33 4.23 20.57 -15.99
N ILE A 34 2.98 20.89 -15.70
CA ILE A 34 2.58 21.43 -14.40
C ILE A 34 2.55 20.26 -13.41
N SER A 35 3.55 20.20 -12.54
CA SER A 35 3.49 19.31 -11.38
C SER A 35 2.34 19.78 -10.49
N ASP A 36 1.19 19.12 -10.64
CA ASP A 36 0.09 19.33 -9.72
C ASP A 36 0.60 19.02 -8.30
N GLN A 37 0.57 20.03 -7.43
CA GLN A 37 1.02 19.89 -6.04
C GLN A 37 0.27 18.75 -5.33
N SER A 38 -0.99 18.49 -5.68
CA SER A 38 -1.76 17.38 -5.16
C SER A 38 -1.15 16.02 -5.56
N MET A 39 -0.60 15.90 -6.78
CA MET A 39 0.11 14.70 -7.24
C MET A 39 1.45 14.50 -6.52
N VAL A 40 2.16 15.59 -6.23
CA VAL A 40 3.42 15.52 -5.44
C VAL A 40 3.13 15.05 -4.02
N ILE A 41 2.12 15.62 -3.39
CA ILE A 41 1.67 15.23 -2.05
C ILE A 41 1.17 13.78 -2.06
N ALA A 42 0.34 13.40 -3.03
CA ALA A 42 -0.17 12.04 -3.15
C ALA A 42 0.96 11.01 -3.29
N ARG A 43 2.01 11.30 -4.08
CA ARG A 43 3.17 10.43 -4.22
C ARG A 43 4.00 10.32 -2.93
N ALA A 44 4.10 11.42 -2.17
CA ALA A 44 4.80 11.43 -0.89
C ALA A 44 4.05 10.63 0.18
N LEU A 45 2.71 10.70 0.19
CA LEU A 45 1.86 9.98 1.13
C LEU A 45 1.62 8.51 0.73
N HIS A 46 1.72 8.17 -0.56
CA HIS A 46 1.46 6.84 -1.10
C HIS A 46 2.62 6.37 -2.00
N PRO A 47 3.79 6.10 -1.44
CA PRO A 47 4.92 5.59 -2.22
C PRO A 47 4.56 4.22 -2.82
N LYS A 48 5.06 3.93 -4.02
CA LYS A 48 4.75 2.67 -4.71
C LYS A 48 5.18 1.44 -3.91
N ARG A 49 6.38 1.47 -3.36
CA ARG A 49 6.96 0.42 -2.51
C ARG A 49 8.04 1.02 -1.63
N GLN A 50 8.09 0.58 -0.39
CA GLN A 50 9.16 0.88 0.54
C GLN A 50 9.82 -0.43 0.98
N TYR A 51 11.15 -0.44 1.04
CA TYR A 51 11.92 -1.53 1.62
C TYR A 51 12.26 -1.17 3.05
N LEU A 52 11.92 -2.06 3.96
CA LEU A 52 12.06 -1.85 5.39
C LEU A 52 12.89 -2.99 5.98
N LYS A 53 13.65 -2.69 7.01
CA LYS A 53 14.33 -3.68 7.82
C LYS A 53 13.78 -3.64 9.25
N VAL A 54 13.84 -4.78 9.93
CA VAL A 54 13.45 -4.88 11.32
C VAL A 54 14.60 -4.36 12.17
N ALA A 55 14.33 -3.33 12.98
CA ALA A 55 15.31 -2.75 13.91
C ALA A 55 15.18 -3.33 15.32
N GLU A 56 13.96 -3.69 15.72
CA GLU A 56 13.68 -4.21 17.06
C GLU A 56 12.48 -5.17 17.01
N VAL A 57 12.53 -6.20 17.84
CA VAL A 57 11.41 -7.12 18.09
C VAL A 57 11.15 -7.19 19.58
N LYS A 58 9.89 -7.07 19.98
CA LYS A 58 9.44 -7.21 21.36
C LYS A 58 8.35 -8.28 21.47
N ASP A 59 8.51 -9.20 22.40
CA ASP A 59 7.45 -10.14 22.75
C ASP A 59 6.36 -9.41 23.54
N MET A 60 5.13 -9.46 23.01
CA MET A 60 3.95 -8.87 23.65
C MET A 60 3.14 -9.92 24.39
N SER A 61 3.10 -11.14 23.86
CA SER A 61 2.52 -12.34 24.45
C SER A 61 3.15 -13.59 23.84
N ALA A 62 2.74 -14.78 24.25
CA ALA A 62 3.24 -16.04 23.72
C ALA A 62 3.05 -16.18 22.19
N ASP A 63 2.04 -15.53 21.63
CA ASP A 63 1.65 -15.61 20.22
C ASP A 63 1.67 -14.24 19.50
N CYS A 64 2.16 -13.18 20.15
CA CYS A 64 2.12 -11.82 19.60
C CYS A 64 3.45 -11.12 19.80
N LYS A 65 3.99 -10.53 18.72
CA LYS A 65 5.23 -9.74 18.71
C LYS A 65 4.99 -8.37 18.10
N SER A 66 5.74 -7.41 18.61
CA SER A 66 5.82 -6.05 18.06
C SER A 66 7.14 -5.90 17.30
N PHE A 67 7.06 -5.37 16.08
CA PHE A 67 8.18 -5.20 15.15
C PHE A 67 8.38 -3.72 14.87
N THR A 68 9.54 -3.18 15.23
CA THR A 68 9.95 -1.83 14.82
C THR A 68 10.66 -1.92 13.48
N LEU A 69 10.08 -1.25 12.48
CA LEU A 69 10.57 -1.22 11.12
C LEU A 69 11.19 0.14 10.82
N VAL A 70 12.35 0.14 10.19
CA VAL A 70 13.05 1.36 9.76
C VAL A 70 13.35 1.28 8.26
N PRO A 71 13.66 2.40 7.59
CA PRO A 71 14.04 2.39 6.17
C PRO A 71 15.23 1.48 5.92
N ASP A 72 15.25 0.86 4.74
CA ASP A 72 16.40 0.11 4.23
C ASP A 72 17.04 0.89 3.07
N PRO A 73 18.08 1.71 3.36
CA PRO A 73 18.75 2.51 2.33
C PRO A 73 19.47 1.67 1.27
N GLU A 74 19.93 0.47 1.63
CA GLU A 74 20.62 -0.42 0.70
C GLU A 74 19.69 -0.92 -0.40
N LYS A 75 18.39 -1.00 -0.09
CA LYS A 75 17.32 -1.35 -1.05
C LYS A 75 16.60 -0.13 -1.62
N GLY A 76 17.11 1.07 -1.37
CA GLY A 76 16.63 2.31 -1.97
C GLY A 76 15.52 3.03 -1.21
N THR A 77 15.24 2.67 0.04
CA THR A 77 14.33 3.44 0.90
C THR A 77 15.13 4.22 1.94
N THR A 78 15.21 5.53 1.80
CA THR A 78 15.94 6.41 2.71
C THR A 78 15.05 7.09 3.73
N GLN A 79 13.76 7.20 3.45
CA GLN A 79 12.79 7.88 4.30
C GLN A 79 11.46 7.15 4.28
N LEU A 80 10.78 7.10 5.42
CA LEU A 80 9.43 6.57 5.53
C LEU A 80 8.39 7.57 5.03
N ALA A 81 7.32 7.04 4.43
CA ALA A 81 6.16 7.86 4.12
C ALA A 81 5.41 8.22 5.40
N TYR A 82 4.92 9.46 5.46
CA TYR A 82 4.02 9.87 6.52
C TYR A 82 2.67 9.13 6.39
N PHE A 83 2.05 8.81 7.51
CA PHE A 83 0.72 8.22 7.56
C PHE A 83 -0.18 8.91 8.58
N GLY A 84 -1.47 8.91 8.34
CA GLY A 84 -2.48 9.32 9.34
C GLY A 84 -2.86 8.13 10.24
N ALA A 85 -3.40 8.42 11.41
CA ALA A 85 -3.89 7.39 12.33
C ALA A 85 -4.91 6.44 11.66
N GLY A 86 -4.92 5.17 12.05
CA GLY A 86 -5.81 4.15 11.51
C GLY A 86 -5.39 3.59 10.14
N LYS A 87 -4.16 3.84 9.68
CA LYS A 87 -3.63 3.29 8.44
C LYS A 87 -2.93 1.94 8.68
N TYR A 88 -2.68 1.24 7.58
CA TYR A 88 -2.02 -0.07 7.55
C TYR A 88 -0.92 -0.09 6.50
N LEU A 89 0.01 -1.00 6.66
CA LEU A 89 0.98 -1.37 5.64
C LEU A 89 0.53 -2.66 4.96
N THR A 90 0.72 -2.73 3.65
CA THR A 90 0.60 -3.97 2.91
C THR A 90 1.97 -4.59 2.79
N VAL A 91 2.22 -5.65 3.54
CA VAL A 91 3.47 -6.42 3.48
C VAL A 91 3.40 -7.37 2.30
N PHE A 92 4.43 -7.33 1.47
CA PHE A 92 4.58 -8.20 0.31
C PHE A 92 5.84 -9.05 0.48
N GLU A 93 5.70 -10.36 0.37
CA GLU A 93 6.80 -11.33 0.42
C GLU A 93 6.61 -12.45 -0.58
N THR A 94 7.71 -13.10 -0.94
CA THR A 94 7.68 -14.34 -1.74
C THR A 94 7.94 -15.53 -0.83
N ILE A 95 6.92 -16.33 -0.59
CA ILE A 95 6.97 -17.49 0.30
C ILE A 95 6.80 -18.76 -0.54
N ASN A 96 7.79 -19.65 -0.49
CA ASN A 96 7.81 -20.88 -1.29
C ASN A 96 7.59 -20.63 -2.80
N GLY A 97 8.19 -19.56 -3.34
CA GLY A 97 8.05 -19.18 -4.75
C GLY A 97 6.72 -18.48 -5.11
N MET A 98 5.81 -18.32 -4.17
CA MET A 98 4.52 -17.65 -4.39
C MET A 98 4.50 -16.24 -3.80
N PRO A 99 4.00 -15.24 -4.54
CA PRO A 99 3.80 -13.90 -3.99
C PRO A 99 2.66 -13.92 -2.96
N VAL A 100 2.95 -13.45 -1.76
CA VAL A 100 1.98 -13.35 -0.66
C VAL A 100 1.90 -11.92 -0.18
N THR A 101 0.69 -11.42 -0.02
CA THR A 101 0.41 -10.05 0.41
C THR A 101 -0.54 -10.07 1.59
N ARG A 102 -0.21 -9.32 2.66
CA ARG A 102 -1.08 -9.16 3.84
C ARG A 102 -1.01 -7.74 4.37
N ALA A 103 -2.16 -7.23 4.78
CA ALA A 103 -2.29 -5.94 5.43
C ALA A 103 -2.09 -6.08 6.94
N TYR A 104 -1.29 -5.18 7.52
CA TYR A 104 -1.08 -5.07 8.96
C TYR A 104 -1.27 -3.63 9.40
N SER A 105 -2.11 -3.40 10.39
CA SER A 105 -2.31 -2.08 10.96
C SER A 105 -1.02 -1.54 11.57
N ILE A 106 -0.75 -0.26 11.33
CA ILE A 106 0.37 0.42 11.97
C ILE A 106 -0.03 0.71 13.41
N SER A 107 0.71 0.17 14.37
CA SER A 107 0.46 0.33 15.80
C SER A 107 1.23 1.50 16.44
N SER A 108 2.20 2.08 15.72
CA SER A 108 2.86 3.32 16.13
C SER A 108 2.02 4.56 15.83
N SER A 109 2.39 5.67 16.46
CA SER A 109 1.78 6.97 16.17
C SER A 109 2.25 7.53 14.82
N PRO A 110 1.48 8.40 14.16
CA PRO A 110 1.95 9.10 12.97
C PRO A 110 3.26 9.87 13.17
N LYS A 111 3.52 10.36 14.39
CA LYS A 111 4.76 11.06 14.74
C LYS A 111 5.98 10.15 14.61
N ASP A 112 5.85 8.86 14.93
CA ASP A 112 6.95 7.90 14.83
C ASP A 112 7.46 7.76 13.39
N SER A 113 6.61 7.97 12.37
CA SER A 113 7.06 7.96 10.97
C SER A 113 8.00 9.12 10.62
N LEU A 114 7.81 10.27 11.26
CA LEU A 114 8.72 11.43 11.14
C LEU A 114 10.05 11.18 11.84
N GLU A 115 10.05 10.31 12.84
CA GLU A 115 11.24 9.82 13.53
C GLU A 115 11.90 8.63 12.80
N GLY A 116 11.39 8.24 11.64
CA GLY A 116 11.95 7.19 10.79
C GLY A 116 11.60 5.77 11.22
N LYS A 117 10.46 5.54 11.88
CA LYS A 117 10.05 4.21 12.31
C LYS A 117 8.55 3.96 12.12
N TYR A 118 8.19 2.71 11.78
CA TYR A 118 6.86 2.15 11.92
C TYR A 118 6.89 1.02 12.93
N VAL A 119 5.80 0.81 13.64
CA VAL A 119 5.63 -0.36 14.51
C VAL A 119 4.43 -1.17 14.02
N LEU A 120 4.62 -2.46 13.86
CA LEU A 120 3.56 -3.43 13.57
C LEU A 120 3.45 -4.39 14.73
N THR A 121 2.25 -4.64 15.22
CA THR A 121 1.98 -5.70 16.19
C THR A 121 1.29 -6.85 15.48
N ILE A 122 1.98 -7.98 15.41
CA ILE A 122 1.58 -9.14 14.60
C ILE A 122 1.32 -10.31 15.54
N LYS A 123 0.14 -10.92 15.40
CA LYS A 123 -0.21 -12.16 16.07
C LYS A 123 0.12 -13.33 15.16
N LEU A 124 0.74 -14.37 15.74
CA LEU A 124 0.92 -15.64 15.08
C LEU A 124 -0.45 -16.31 14.90
N VAL A 125 -0.81 -16.60 13.66
CA VAL A 125 -2.06 -17.29 13.33
C VAL A 125 -1.74 -18.73 13.01
N ASP A 126 -2.44 -19.67 13.63
CA ASP A 126 -2.30 -21.08 13.31
C ASP A 126 -2.66 -21.34 11.84
N GLY A 127 -1.79 -22.04 11.11
CA GLY A 127 -1.92 -22.19 9.65
C GLY A 127 -1.68 -20.93 8.84
N GLY A 128 -1.37 -19.79 9.47
CA GLY A 128 -1.14 -18.50 8.82
C GLY A 128 0.20 -18.45 8.09
N LEU A 129 0.18 -18.37 6.77
CA LEU A 129 1.39 -18.41 5.95
C LEU A 129 2.32 -17.20 6.21
N MET A 130 1.81 -15.98 6.20
CA MET A 130 2.63 -14.76 6.37
C MET A 130 3.08 -14.57 7.82
N SER A 131 2.20 -14.74 8.81
CA SER A 131 2.57 -14.58 10.21
C SER A 131 3.62 -15.59 10.65
N LYS A 132 3.48 -16.84 10.24
CA LYS A 132 4.48 -17.89 10.48
C LYS A 132 5.82 -17.54 9.82
N TYR A 133 5.81 -17.13 8.56
CA TYR A 133 7.00 -16.72 7.83
C TYR A 133 7.75 -15.57 8.51
N ILE A 134 7.02 -14.53 8.97
CA ILE A 134 7.61 -13.39 9.68
C ILE A 134 8.27 -13.85 10.98
N PHE A 135 7.58 -14.65 11.78
CA PHE A 135 8.11 -15.15 13.05
C PHE A 135 9.36 -16.04 12.84
N GLU A 136 9.33 -16.99 11.91
CA GLU A 136 10.46 -17.89 11.62
C GLU A 136 11.69 -17.16 11.06
N ARG A 137 11.50 -16.05 10.35
CA ARG A 137 12.60 -15.31 9.74
C ARG A 137 13.32 -14.40 10.72
N ILE A 138 12.60 -13.88 11.69
CA ILE A 138 13.16 -12.97 12.69
C ILE A 138 13.98 -13.75 13.72
N ASP A 139 13.56 -14.94 14.08
CA ASP A 139 14.35 -15.81 14.95
C ASP A 139 15.68 -16.27 14.29
N LYS A 140 15.87 -16.03 12.98
CA LYS A 140 17.08 -16.34 12.21
C LYS A 140 17.88 -15.10 11.79
N ALA A 141 17.41 -13.89 12.11
CA ALA A 141 18.17 -12.67 11.82
C ALA A 141 19.38 -12.60 12.79
N PRO A 142 20.60 -12.42 12.29
CA PRO A 142 21.73 -12.18 13.16
C PRO A 142 21.50 -10.88 13.96
N ALA A 143 21.82 -10.92 15.25
CA ALA A 143 21.78 -9.79 16.16
C ALA A 143 22.73 -8.66 15.71
#